data_50a6ee61f30eb6f492b5fb6f73f12031
#
_entry.id   50a6ee61f30eb6f492b5fb6f73f12031
#
_cell.length_a   1.000
_cell.length_b   1.000
_cell.length_c   1.000
_cell.angle_alpha   90.00
_cell.angle_beta   90.00
_cell.angle_gamma   90.00
#
_symmetry.space_group_name_H-M   'P 1'
#
loop_
_entity.id
_entity.type
_entity.pdbx_description
1 polymer ?
#
loop_
_entity_poly.entity_id
_entity_poly.type
_entity_poly.pdbx_seq_one_letter_code
_entity_poly.pdbx_strand_id
1 'polypeptide(L)'
;METLCSIILAAGEGTRMKSCRPKVLAEVLFKPMIQHVLDSITKAGIKDTCVITGYQHSILEAYLKENDPNVKTVRQIQRLGTAHAVSMAIDFLKKHLHADVFIIGGDTPFIDDDTIRKSYEHHISSQNSATVISAEVENPFGYGRIVRNPNNKVNAIVEQKDATDSIQKIKEINSGAYWFKVEDLIKALPKIKPENAQNEYYLPDAIKVFINEGNIVDAYKTTNSDVILGANDCLQLNALNEIARQKVLRNLMLSGVNIPCTDGVIISNDATFGQDVCIMPGTIIRGNAAIKS
;
A
#
# COMPACT_ATOMS: atom_id res chain seq x y z
N MET A 1 9.44 -23.60 4.01
CA MET A 1 8.66 -22.34 4.01
C MET A 1 9.01 -21.61 2.74
N GLU A 2 8.01 -21.31 1.93
CA GLU A 2 8.22 -20.44 0.76
C GLU A 2 8.75 -19.12 1.27
N THR A 3 9.83 -18.63 0.68
CA THR A 3 10.45 -17.37 1.08
C THR A 3 9.63 -16.23 0.49
N LEU A 4 8.99 -15.41 1.33
CA LEU A 4 8.27 -14.22 0.91
C LEU A 4 9.21 -13.02 0.77
N CYS A 5 8.95 -12.19 -0.23
CA CYS A 5 9.61 -10.88 -0.35
C CYS A 5 8.60 -9.78 -0.67
N SER A 6 9.01 -8.53 -0.57
CA SER A 6 8.14 -7.40 -0.90
C SER A 6 8.86 -6.31 -1.68
N ILE A 7 8.08 -5.57 -2.49
CA ILE A 7 8.53 -4.36 -3.18
C ILE A 7 7.59 -3.21 -2.80
N ILE A 8 8.15 -2.10 -2.33
CA ILE A 8 7.40 -0.88 -2.03
C ILE A 8 7.72 0.16 -3.11
N LEU A 9 6.67 0.64 -3.78
CA LEU A 9 6.76 1.67 -4.81
C LEU A 9 6.78 3.05 -4.16
N ALA A 10 7.90 3.74 -4.21
CA ALA A 10 8.11 5.06 -3.59
C ALA A 10 8.85 6.05 -4.51
N ALA A 11 8.84 5.82 -5.84
CA ALA A 11 9.56 6.64 -6.81
C ALA A 11 8.80 7.88 -7.30
N GLY A 12 7.49 7.98 -7.00
CA GLY A 12 6.61 9.02 -7.49
C GLY A 12 6.95 10.42 -6.95
N GLU A 13 6.76 11.44 -7.79
CA GLU A 13 7.05 12.84 -7.42
C GLU A 13 6.05 13.44 -6.44
N GLY A 14 4.79 13.00 -6.48
CA GLY A 14 3.74 13.53 -5.60
C GLY A 14 3.49 15.03 -5.79
N THR A 15 3.52 15.52 -7.02
CA THR A 15 3.42 16.96 -7.38
C THR A 15 2.24 17.68 -6.73
N ARG A 16 1.11 16.98 -6.51
CA ARG A 16 -0.09 17.50 -5.86
C ARG A 16 0.10 17.84 -4.37
N MET A 17 1.10 17.22 -3.72
CA MET A 17 1.46 17.54 -2.32
C MET A 17 2.13 18.91 -2.19
N LYS A 18 2.65 19.48 -3.28
CA LYS A 18 3.40 20.76 -3.30
C LYS A 18 4.50 20.79 -2.22
N SER A 19 5.17 19.67 -1.98
CA SER A 19 6.21 19.51 -0.99
C SER A 19 7.56 19.25 -1.64
N CYS A 20 8.64 19.74 -1.04
CA CYS A 20 10.01 19.39 -1.44
C CYS A 20 10.49 18.05 -0.85
N ARG A 21 9.66 17.39 -0.03
CA ARG A 21 9.95 16.05 0.53
C ARG A 21 9.22 14.97 -0.26
N PRO A 22 9.74 13.73 -0.33
CA PRO A 22 9.03 12.60 -0.91
C PRO A 22 7.64 12.43 -0.27
N LYS A 23 6.61 12.22 -1.10
CA LYS A 23 5.22 12.05 -0.65
C LYS A 23 5.08 10.97 0.43
N VAL A 24 5.79 9.86 0.28
CA VAL A 24 5.75 8.71 1.20
C VAL A 24 6.30 9.03 2.60
N LEU A 25 7.03 10.14 2.75
CA LEU A 25 7.49 10.66 4.05
C LEU A 25 6.52 11.65 4.70
N ALA A 26 5.35 11.92 4.09
CA ALA A 26 4.29 12.66 4.76
C ALA A 26 3.74 11.82 5.92
N GLU A 27 3.46 12.49 7.04
CA GLU A 27 3.13 11.82 8.30
C GLU A 27 1.62 11.63 8.49
N VAL A 28 1.26 10.42 8.92
CA VAL A 28 -0.06 10.10 9.48
C VAL A 28 0.15 9.76 10.95
N LEU A 29 -0.43 10.53 11.85
CA LEU A 29 -0.22 10.48 13.32
C LEU A 29 1.27 10.40 13.69
N PHE A 30 2.05 11.38 13.17
CA PHE A 30 3.47 11.56 13.48
C PHE A 30 4.42 10.47 12.96
N LYS A 31 3.93 9.52 12.15
CA LYS A 31 4.73 8.46 11.53
C LYS A 31 4.62 8.57 10.00
N PRO A 32 5.72 8.55 9.24
CA PRO A 32 5.68 8.58 7.77
C PRO A 32 4.82 7.46 7.18
N MET A 33 4.09 7.75 6.10
CA MET A 33 3.22 6.75 5.44
C MET A 33 3.98 5.47 5.09
N ILE A 34 5.20 5.58 4.56
CA ILE A 34 6.02 4.41 4.21
C ILE A 34 6.36 3.57 5.44
N GLN A 35 6.53 4.18 6.64
CA GLN A 35 6.83 3.44 7.86
C GLN A 35 5.64 2.59 8.31
N HIS A 36 4.41 3.10 8.17
CA HIS A 36 3.21 2.29 8.42
C HIS A 36 3.19 1.04 7.52
N VAL A 37 3.53 1.21 6.23
CA VAL A 37 3.59 0.08 5.27
C VAL A 37 4.68 -0.92 5.66
N LEU A 38 5.89 -0.45 5.99
CA LEU A 38 7.01 -1.31 6.40
C LEU A 38 6.69 -2.08 7.69
N ASP A 39 6.09 -1.42 8.68
CA ASP A 39 5.67 -2.05 9.93
C ASP A 39 4.66 -3.17 9.67
N SER A 40 3.67 -2.96 8.80
CA SER A 40 2.65 -3.96 8.46
C SER A 40 3.23 -5.15 7.69
N ILE A 41 4.12 -4.90 6.74
CA ILE A 41 4.85 -5.93 6.00
C ILE A 41 5.69 -6.79 6.94
N THR A 42 6.42 -6.16 7.86
CA THR A 42 7.23 -6.86 8.86
C THR A 42 6.38 -7.70 9.81
N LYS A 43 5.25 -7.15 10.31
CA LYS A 43 4.28 -7.88 11.14
C LYS A 43 3.61 -9.04 10.41
N ALA A 44 3.41 -8.93 9.10
CA ALA A 44 2.92 -10.03 8.27
C ALA A 44 3.95 -11.16 8.07
N GLY A 45 5.21 -10.97 8.53
CA GLY A 45 6.27 -11.98 8.47
C GLY A 45 7.16 -11.90 7.24
N ILE A 46 7.04 -10.87 6.41
CA ILE A 46 7.88 -10.65 5.23
C ILE A 46 9.17 -9.94 5.67
N LYS A 47 10.32 -10.58 5.48
CA LYS A 47 11.61 -10.10 5.99
C LYS A 47 12.46 -9.39 4.93
N ASP A 48 12.37 -9.83 3.69
CA ASP A 48 13.13 -9.26 2.58
C ASP A 48 12.28 -8.22 1.84
N THR A 49 12.63 -6.95 2.00
CA THR A 49 11.92 -5.81 1.40
C THR A 49 12.86 -4.99 0.52
N CYS A 50 12.36 -4.60 -0.66
CA CYS A 50 13.01 -3.67 -1.57
C CYS A 50 12.12 -2.44 -1.78
N VAL A 51 12.65 -1.23 -1.54
CA VAL A 51 11.96 0.04 -1.80
C VAL A 51 12.48 0.63 -3.11
N ILE A 52 11.56 0.91 -4.03
CA ILE A 52 11.90 1.61 -5.28
C ILE A 52 11.85 3.11 -5.02
N THR A 53 13.02 3.73 -4.98
CA THR A 53 13.18 5.18 -4.77
C THR A 53 13.22 5.93 -6.12
N GLY A 54 12.98 7.23 -6.10
CA GLY A 54 13.01 8.04 -7.34
C GLY A 54 13.11 9.53 -7.04
N TYR A 55 11.99 10.25 -7.01
CA TYR A 55 11.99 11.67 -6.65
C TYR A 55 12.55 11.87 -5.25
N GLN A 56 13.48 12.83 -5.09
CA GLN A 56 14.16 13.12 -3.81
C GLN A 56 14.69 11.85 -3.11
N HIS A 57 15.19 10.88 -3.90
CA HIS A 57 15.66 9.58 -3.43
C HIS A 57 16.62 9.68 -2.24
N SER A 58 17.53 10.66 -2.23
CA SER A 58 18.53 10.82 -1.16
C SER A 58 17.90 11.05 0.21
N ILE A 59 16.77 11.78 0.28
CA ILE A 59 16.04 12.02 1.52
C ILE A 59 15.37 10.72 2.01
N LEU A 60 14.73 9.98 1.10
CA LEU A 60 14.07 8.73 1.44
C LEU A 60 15.09 7.64 1.82
N GLU A 61 16.18 7.52 1.07
CA GLU A 61 17.24 6.54 1.35
C GLU A 61 17.96 6.82 2.69
N ALA A 62 18.17 8.11 3.04
CA ALA A 62 18.70 8.48 4.35
C ALA A 62 17.73 8.07 5.48
N TYR A 63 16.42 8.35 5.32
CA TYR A 63 15.41 7.92 6.28
C TYR A 63 15.40 6.41 6.47
N LEU A 64 15.38 5.64 5.38
CA LEU A 64 15.37 4.16 5.42
C LEU A 64 16.63 3.60 6.07
N LYS A 65 17.79 4.18 5.76
CA LYS A 65 19.06 3.75 6.36
C LYS A 65 19.10 3.93 7.89
N GLU A 66 18.45 4.97 8.39
CA GLU A 66 18.37 5.28 9.82
C GLU A 66 17.35 4.39 10.54
N ASN A 67 16.16 4.18 9.94
CA ASN A 67 15.03 3.55 10.61
C ASN A 67 14.84 2.07 10.28
N ASP A 68 15.21 1.65 9.04
CA ASP A 68 15.05 0.28 8.54
C ASP A 68 16.28 -0.18 7.74
N PRO A 69 17.45 -0.34 8.38
CA PRO A 69 18.74 -0.56 7.70
C PRO A 69 18.81 -1.87 6.89
N ASN A 70 17.89 -2.81 7.11
CA ASN A 70 17.82 -4.08 6.38
C ASN A 70 17.05 -3.96 5.05
N VAL A 71 16.33 -2.87 4.84
CA VAL A 71 15.58 -2.63 3.61
C VAL A 71 16.55 -2.30 2.47
N LYS A 72 16.38 -3.00 1.35
CA LYS A 72 17.14 -2.72 0.12
C LYS A 72 16.49 -1.57 -0.64
N THR A 73 17.30 -0.73 -1.27
CA THR A 73 16.80 0.36 -2.11
C THR A 73 17.29 0.19 -3.54
N VAL A 74 16.40 0.46 -4.51
CA VAL A 74 16.70 0.50 -5.93
C VAL A 74 16.12 1.77 -6.52
N ARG A 75 16.89 2.47 -7.35
CA ARG A 75 16.47 3.76 -7.89
C ARG A 75 15.82 3.64 -9.26
N GLN A 76 14.62 4.19 -9.41
CA GLN A 76 13.99 4.44 -10.70
C GLN A 76 14.42 5.83 -11.21
N ILE A 77 15.36 5.88 -12.15
CA ILE A 77 15.88 7.14 -12.68
C ILE A 77 14.85 7.80 -13.61
N GLN A 78 14.32 7.03 -14.56
CA GLN A 78 13.24 7.48 -15.46
C GLN A 78 11.90 6.97 -14.94
N ARG A 79 10.97 7.86 -14.67
CA ARG A 79 9.66 7.52 -14.11
C ARG A 79 8.69 7.19 -15.23
N LEU A 80 8.78 5.97 -15.75
CA LEU A 80 7.98 5.47 -16.88
C LEU A 80 6.79 4.61 -16.46
N GLY A 81 6.37 4.68 -15.20
CA GLY A 81 5.23 3.95 -14.66
C GLY A 81 5.60 2.88 -13.64
N THR A 82 4.58 2.22 -13.09
CA THR A 82 4.71 1.30 -11.94
C THR A 82 5.34 -0.05 -12.32
N ALA A 83 5.06 -0.60 -13.51
CA ALA A 83 5.74 -1.81 -13.98
C ALA A 83 7.23 -1.55 -14.26
N HIS A 84 7.56 -0.38 -14.83
CA HIS A 84 8.94 0.02 -15.00
C HIS A 84 9.67 0.15 -13.65
N ALA A 85 8.99 0.69 -12.60
CA ALA A 85 9.55 0.73 -11.26
C ALA A 85 9.89 -0.67 -10.74
N VAL A 86 8.98 -1.64 -10.87
CA VAL A 86 9.21 -3.04 -10.49
C VAL A 86 10.37 -3.65 -11.29
N SER A 87 10.49 -3.34 -12.58
CA SER A 87 11.59 -3.83 -13.43
C SER A 87 12.96 -3.37 -12.95
N MET A 88 13.06 -2.23 -12.25
CA MET A 88 14.33 -1.79 -11.67
C MET A 88 14.81 -2.75 -10.56
N ALA A 89 13.91 -3.47 -9.91
CA ALA A 89 14.22 -4.47 -8.89
C ALA A 89 14.43 -5.89 -9.47
N ILE A 90 14.70 -6.05 -10.76
CA ILE A 90 14.83 -7.37 -11.42
C ILE A 90 15.88 -8.27 -10.75
N ASP A 91 17.01 -7.71 -10.31
CA ASP A 91 18.05 -8.46 -9.64
C ASP A 91 17.65 -8.90 -8.21
N PHE A 92 16.81 -8.10 -7.55
CA PHE A 92 16.18 -8.50 -6.29
C PHE A 92 15.19 -9.64 -6.52
N LEU A 93 14.32 -9.54 -7.52
CA LEU A 93 13.37 -10.59 -7.89
C LEU A 93 14.07 -11.90 -8.27
N LYS A 94 15.14 -11.86 -9.06
CA LYS A 94 15.91 -13.06 -9.44
C LYS A 94 16.51 -13.81 -8.25
N LYS A 95 16.84 -13.11 -7.16
CA LYS A 95 17.30 -13.76 -5.92
C LYS A 95 16.18 -14.50 -5.19
N HIS A 96 14.93 -14.19 -5.52
CA HIS A 96 13.70 -14.76 -4.92
C HIS A 96 12.86 -15.51 -5.94
N LEU A 97 13.48 -16.16 -6.94
CA LEU A 97 12.82 -16.71 -8.14
C LEU A 97 11.64 -17.64 -7.82
N HIS A 98 11.74 -18.44 -6.76
CA HIS A 98 10.71 -19.40 -6.35
C HIS A 98 9.85 -18.90 -5.17
N ALA A 99 9.84 -17.59 -4.94
CA ALA A 99 9.05 -16.94 -3.90
C ALA A 99 7.79 -16.29 -4.49
N ASP A 100 6.91 -15.87 -3.59
CA ASP A 100 5.88 -14.89 -3.91
C ASP A 100 6.31 -13.50 -3.46
N VAL A 101 6.00 -12.48 -4.27
CA VAL A 101 6.31 -11.08 -3.98
C VAL A 101 5.03 -10.29 -3.69
N PHE A 102 5.05 -9.57 -2.57
CA PHE A 102 4.05 -8.56 -2.25
C PHE A 102 4.48 -7.20 -2.79
N ILE A 103 3.68 -6.57 -3.63
CA ILE A 103 3.97 -5.25 -4.22
C ILE A 103 2.91 -4.26 -3.80
N ILE A 104 3.33 -3.10 -3.26
CA ILE A 104 2.42 -2.07 -2.75
C ILE A 104 3.00 -0.67 -2.90
N GLY A 105 2.14 0.36 -2.95
CA GLY A 105 2.56 1.75 -2.84
C GLY A 105 3.00 2.12 -1.42
N GLY A 106 4.06 2.93 -1.29
CA GLY A 106 4.52 3.44 0.00
C GLY A 106 3.63 4.54 0.61
N ASP A 107 2.54 4.87 -0.03
CA ASP A 107 1.60 5.92 0.34
C ASP A 107 0.23 5.39 0.81
N THR A 108 0.13 4.10 1.13
CA THR A 108 -1.08 3.42 1.63
C THR A 108 -0.91 3.01 3.10
N PRO A 109 -0.93 3.96 4.06
CA PRO A 109 -0.51 3.75 5.45
C PRO A 109 -1.45 2.83 6.26
N PHE A 110 -2.62 2.51 5.75
CA PHE A 110 -3.62 1.69 6.46
C PHE A 110 -3.66 0.24 6.02
N ILE A 111 -2.75 -0.18 5.13
CA ILE A 111 -2.58 -1.62 4.91
C ILE A 111 -2.20 -2.28 6.25
N ASP A 112 -2.91 -3.31 6.63
CA ASP A 112 -2.67 -4.03 7.86
C ASP A 112 -2.12 -5.44 7.60
N ASP A 113 -1.42 -5.99 8.59
CA ASP A 113 -0.80 -7.30 8.51
C ASP A 113 -1.81 -8.45 8.38
N ASP A 114 -3.03 -8.29 8.87
CA ASP A 114 -4.11 -9.26 8.71
C ASP A 114 -4.58 -9.35 7.26
N THR A 115 -4.77 -8.19 6.60
CA THR A 115 -5.10 -8.13 5.17
C THR A 115 -3.97 -8.73 4.31
N ILE A 116 -2.71 -8.45 4.62
CA ILE A 116 -1.55 -9.02 3.92
C ILE A 116 -1.55 -10.55 4.06
N ARG A 117 -1.71 -11.09 5.28
CA ARG A 117 -1.74 -12.54 5.52
C ARG A 117 -2.92 -13.22 4.83
N LYS A 118 -4.14 -12.71 5.01
CA LYS A 118 -5.35 -13.31 4.41
C LYS A 118 -5.33 -13.28 2.88
N SER A 119 -4.84 -12.19 2.30
CA SER A 119 -4.68 -12.11 0.84
C SER A 119 -3.61 -13.08 0.33
N TYR A 120 -2.55 -13.34 1.11
CA TYR A 120 -1.57 -14.36 0.78
C TYR A 120 -2.14 -15.77 0.90
N GLU A 121 -2.88 -16.09 1.97
CA GLU A 121 -3.59 -17.37 2.11
C GLU A 121 -4.53 -17.64 0.93
N HIS A 122 -5.26 -16.60 0.47
CA HIS A 122 -6.07 -16.68 -0.74
C HIS A 122 -5.22 -16.94 -1.99
N HIS A 123 -4.07 -16.26 -2.12
CA HIS A 123 -3.14 -16.41 -3.25
C HIS A 123 -2.67 -17.85 -3.40
N ILE A 124 -2.18 -18.46 -2.32
CA ILE A 124 -1.65 -19.84 -2.35
C ILE A 124 -2.76 -20.89 -2.46
N SER A 125 -3.87 -20.74 -1.72
CA SER A 125 -4.96 -21.73 -1.75
C SER A 125 -5.66 -21.81 -3.11
N SER A 126 -5.71 -20.70 -3.85
CA SER A 126 -6.26 -20.61 -5.20
C SER A 126 -5.21 -20.91 -6.29
N GLN A 127 -3.96 -21.18 -5.92
CA GLN A 127 -2.83 -21.41 -6.84
C GLN A 127 -2.63 -20.27 -7.86
N ASN A 128 -2.92 -19.05 -7.46
CA ASN A 128 -2.85 -17.89 -8.33
C ASN A 128 -1.42 -17.58 -8.76
N SER A 129 -1.22 -17.11 -9.99
CA SER A 129 0.02 -16.44 -10.44
C SER A 129 0.02 -14.96 -10.07
N ALA A 130 -1.19 -14.37 -9.96
CA ALA A 130 -1.38 -13.01 -9.46
C ALA A 130 -2.67 -12.90 -8.64
N THR A 131 -2.60 -12.17 -7.52
CA THR A 131 -3.77 -11.81 -6.70
C THR A 131 -3.75 -10.31 -6.45
N VAL A 132 -4.84 -9.63 -6.81
CA VAL A 132 -5.04 -8.21 -6.53
C VAL A 132 -5.76 -8.06 -5.20
N ILE A 133 -5.31 -7.17 -4.33
CA ILE A 133 -6.15 -6.76 -3.21
C ILE A 133 -7.15 -5.74 -3.73
N SER A 134 -8.44 -6.01 -3.58
CA SER A 134 -9.53 -5.11 -3.96
C SER A 134 -10.40 -4.74 -2.78
N ALA A 135 -11.15 -3.67 -2.91
CA ALA A 135 -12.18 -3.28 -1.95
C ALA A 135 -13.38 -2.70 -2.69
N GLU A 136 -14.53 -2.73 -2.05
CA GLU A 136 -15.72 -2.05 -2.54
C GLU A 136 -15.89 -0.71 -1.83
N VAL A 137 -16.07 0.38 -2.58
CA VAL A 137 -16.17 1.73 -2.06
C VAL A 137 -17.40 2.44 -2.65
N GLU A 138 -17.98 3.36 -1.87
CA GLU A 138 -19.11 4.16 -2.35
C GLU A 138 -18.72 5.13 -3.48
N ASN A 139 -17.58 5.78 -3.35
CA ASN A 139 -17.04 6.67 -4.36
C ASN A 139 -15.73 6.12 -4.94
N PRO A 140 -15.77 5.43 -6.08
CA PRO A 140 -14.60 4.83 -6.71
C PRO A 140 -13.75 5.80 -7.55
N PHE A 141 -14.11 7.09 -7.58
CA PHE A 141 -13.41 8.08 -8.41
C PHE A 141 -11.91 8.14 -8.10
N GLY A 142 -11.09 8.12 -9.14
CA GLY A 142 -9.62 8.21 -9.03
C GLY A 142 -8.90 6.86 -8.88
N TYR A 143 -9.62 5.75 -8.67
CA TYR A 143 -9.03 4.41 -8.56
C TYR A 143 -9.15 3.62 -9.86
N GLY A 144 -8.31 2.60 -10.04
CA GLY A 144 -8.52 1.55 -11.04
C GLY A 144 -9.72 0.66 -10.66
N ARG A 145 -10.44 0.16 -11.66
CA ARG A 145 -11.60 -0.71 -11.48
C ARG A 145 -11.24 -2.16 -11.73
N ILE A 146 -11.76 -3.06 -10.88
CA ILE A 146 -11.68 -4.51 -11.13
C ILE A 146 -12.81 -4.89 -12.08
N VAL A 147 -12.46 -5.24 -13.30
CA VAL A 147 -13.43 -5.70 -14.30
C VAL A 147 -13.50 -7.22 -14.22
N ARG A 148 -14.70 -7.76 -14.01
CA ARG A 148 -14.95 -9.20 -13.94
C ARG A 148 -15.68 -9.70 -15.18
N ASN A 149 -15.42 -10.94 -15.58
CA ASN A 149 -16.16 -11.61 -16.64
C ASN A 149 -17.52 -12.17 -16.10
N PRO A 150 -18.39 -12.71 -16.98
CA PRO A 150 -19.67 -13.29 -16.53
C PRO A 150 -19.55 -14.42 -15.51
N ASN A 151 -18.41 -15.09 -15.43
CA ASN A 151 -18.14 -16.14 -14.44
C ASN A 151 -17.52 -15.57 -13.15
N ASN A 152 -17.62 -14.25 -12.93
CA ASN A 152 -17.10 -13.53 -11.76
C ASN A 152 -15.57 -13.62 -11.57
N LYS A 153 -14.80 -13.97 -12.61
CA LYS A 153 -13.34 -13.97 -12.59
C LYS A 153 -12.79 -12.62 -13.00
N VAL A 154 -11.65 -12.23 -12.44
CA VAL A 154 -10.95 -11.00 -12.85
C VAL A 154 -10.58 -11.11 -14.32
N ASN A 155 -10.94 -10.10 -15.10
CA ASN A 155 -10.66 -10.00 -16.52
C ASN A 155 -9.68 -8.88 -16.86
N ALA A 156 -9.75 -7.78 -16.14
CA ALA A 156 -8.84 -6.65 -16.30
C ALA A 156 -8.88 -5.73 -15.07
N ILE A 157 -7.84 -4.91 -14.94
CA ILE A 157 -7.86 -3.70 -14.12
C ILE A 157 -7.82 -2.52 -15.09
N VAL A 158 -8.75 -1.59 -14.96
CA VAL A 158 -8.84 -0.41 -15.84
C VAL A 158 -8.72 0.85 -14.99
N GLU A 159 -7.69 1.63 -15.24
CA GLU A 159 -7.43 2.87 -14.53
C GLU A 159 -8.51 3.93 -14.84
N GLN A 160 -8.73 4.88 -13.90
CA GLN A 160 -9.78 5.91 -14.02
C GLN A 160 -9.74 6.67 -15.35
N LYS A 161 -8.54 6.96 -15.86
CA LYS A 161 -8.36 7.74 -17.10
C LYS A 161 -8.69 6.97 -18.38
N ASP A 162 -8.63 5.64 -18.30
CA ASP A 162 -8.89 4.71 -19.40
C ASP A 162 -10.30 4.10 -19.31
N ALA A 163 -11.06 4.40 -18.24
CA ALA A 163 -12.34 3.80 -17.96
C ALA A 163 -13.49 4.45 -18.75
N THR A 164 -14.27 3.63 -19.45
CA THR A 164 -15.54 4.04 -20.06
C THR A 164 -16.60 4.35 -18.98
N ASP A 165 -17.70 5.03 -19.34
CA ASP A 165 -18.78 5.37 -18.40
C ASP A 165 -19.37 4.15 -17.69
N SER A 166 -19.42 3.00 -18.35
CA SER A 166 -19.88 1.75 -17.76
C SER A 166 -18.89 1.20 -16.72
N ILE A 167 -17.59 1.25 -17.03
CA ILE A 167 -16.53 0.80 -16.13
C ILE A 167 -16.42 1.74 -14.92
N GLN A 168 -16.58 3.05 -15.09
CA GLN A 168 -16.54 4.01 -13.99
C GLN A 168 -17.60 3.76 -12.89
N LYS A 169 -18.71 3.09 -13.23
CA LYS A 169 -19.78 2.72 -12.28
C LYS A 169 -19.43 1.53 -11.39
N ILE A 170 -18.38 0.78 -11.72
CA ILE A 170 -17.92 -0.35 -10.91
C ILE A 170 -17.40 0.18 -9.59
N LYS A 171 -17.91 -0.35 -8.47
CA LYS A 171 -17.52 0.03 -7.10
C LYS A 171 -16.33 -0.76 -6.57
N GLU A 172 -16.02 -1.93 -7.16
CA GLU A 172 -14.84 -2.73 -6.80
C GLU A 172 -13.59 -2.11 -7.44
N ILE A 173 -12.68 -1.69 -6.59
CA ILE A 173 -11.49 -0.94 -6.98
C ILE A 173 -10.21 -1.72 -6.70
N ASN A 174 -9.19 -1.38 -7.47
CA ASN A 174 -7.81 -1.81 -7.28
C ASN A 174 -7.16 -0.99 -6.16
N SER A 175 -6.64 -1.68 -5.14
CA SER A 175 -5.91 -1.03 -4.04
C SER A 175 -4.50 -0.58 -4.43
N GLY A 176 -3.96 -1.10 -5.53
CA GLY A 176 -2.54 -0.94 -5.85
C GLY A 176 -1.61 -1.88 -5.09
N ALA A 177 -2.17 -2.87 -4.37
CA ALA A 177 -1.43 -3.91 -3.69
C ALA A 177 -1.68 -5.28 -4.35
N TYR A 178 -0.61 -6.06 -4.52
CA TYR A 178 -0.63 -7.29 -5.31
C TYR A 178 0.27 -8.36 -4.71
N TRP A 179 -0.13 -9.62 -4.89
CA TRP A 179 0.73 -10.78 -4.80
C TRP A 179 1.02 -11.30 -6.20
N PHE A 180 2.27 -11.67 -6.46
CA PHE A 180 2.67 -12.32 -7.70
C PHE A 180 3.64 -13.45 -7.41
N LYS A 181 3.52 -14.56 -8.16
CA LYS A 181 4.63 -15.50 -8.28
C LYS A 181 5.78 -14.79 -8.99
N VAL A 182 6.95 -14.76 -8.36
CA VAL A 182 8.10 -14.00 -8.86
C VAL A 182 8.52 -14.47 -10.25
N GLU A 183 8.56 -15.78 -10.47
CA GLU A 183 8.93 -16.35 -11.77
C GLU A 183 8.02 -15.90 -12.90
N ASP A 184 6.71 -15.88 -12.67
CA ASP A 184 5.73 -15.46 -13.66
C ASP A 184 5.77 -13.94 -13.88
N LEU A 185 5.96 -13.15 -12.81
CA LEU A 185 6.11 -11.71 -12.90
C LEU A 185 7.33 -11.32 -13.76
N ILE A 186 8.48 -11.96 -13.56
CA ILE A 186 9.70 -11.71 -14.35
C ILE A 186 9.44 -11.95 -15.84
N LYS A 187 8.65 -12.97 -16.20
CA LYS A 187 8.27 -13.28 -17.59
C LYS A 187 7.27 -12.28 -18.17
N ALA A 188 6.39 -11.72 -17.33
CA ALA A 188 5.34 -10.80 -17.75
C ALA A 188 5.84 -9.35 -17.93
N LEU A 189 6.73 -8.86 -17.05
CA LEU A 189 7.22 -7.48 -17.08
C LEU A 189 7.69 -7.00 -18.47
N PRO A 190 8.49 -7.76 -19.25
CA PRO A 190 8.93 -7.32 -20.60
C PRO A 190 7.81 -7.23 -21.63
N LYS A 191 6.64 -7.83 -21.36
CA LYS A 191 5.49 -7.88 -22.29
C LYS A 191 4.50 -6.73 -22.06
N ILE A 192 4.65 -5.99 -20.95
CA ILE A 192 3.83 -4.82 -20.65
C ILE A 192 4.20 -3.71 -21.61
N LYS A 193 3.19 -3.06 -22.21
CA LYS A 193 3.35 -1.95 -23.15
C LYS A 193 2.72 -0.69 -22.57
N PRO A 194 3.23 0.52 -22.93
CA PRO A 194 2.67 1.79 -22.47
C PRO A 194 1.46 2.22 -23.32
N GLU A 195 0.51 1.31 -23.57
CA GLU A 195 -0.68 1.54 -24.42
C GLU A 195 -1.86 2.03 -23.57
N ASN A 196 -1.70 3.20 -22.91
CA ASN A 196 -2.72 3.82 -22.06
C ASN A 196 -2.66 5.35 -22.15
N ALA A 197 -3.64 6.05 -21.55
CA ALA A 197 -3.79 7.50 -21.64
C ALA A 197 -2.57 8.30 -21.13
N GLN A 198 -1.70 7.70 -20.31
CA GLN A 198 -0.50 8.34 -19.76
C GLN A 198 0.79 7.95 -20.50
N ASN A 199 0.72 6.98 -21.43
CA ASN A 199 1.88 6.41 -22.10
C ASN A 199 2.94 5.87 -21.11
N GLU A 200 2.47 5.19 -20.04
CA GLU A 200 3.27 4.62 -18.95
C GLU A 200 3.14 3.11 -18.89
N TYR A 201 4.16 2.43 -18.38
CA TYR A 201 4.13 0.99 -18.11
C TYR A 201 3.41 0.74 -16.78
N TYR A 202 2.13 0.39 -16.84
CA TYR A 202 1.32 0.13 -15.65
C TYR A 202 1.49 -1.29 -15.14
N LEU A 203 1.72 -1.46 -13.83
CA LEU A 203 1.76 -2.78 -13.20
C LEU A 203 0.42 -3.54 -13.31
N PRO A 204 -0.75 -2.89 -13.20
CA PRO A 204 -2.03 -3.53 -13.49
C PRO A 204 -2.12 -4.23 -14.84
N ASP A 205 -1.37 -3.79 -15.86
CA ASP A 205 -1.39 -4.45 -17.18
C ASP A 205 -0.74 -5.84 -17.16
N ALA A 206 0.07 -6.17 -16.13
CA ALA A 206 0.55 -7.53 -15.91
C ALA A 206 -0.61 -8.52 -15.80
N ILE A 207 -1.75 -8.11 -15.22
CA ILE A 207 -2.95 -8.95 -15.07
C ILE A 207 -3.47 -9.42 -16.43
N LYS A 208 -3.49 -8.53 -17.44
CA LYS A 208 -3.87 -8.92 -18.81
C LYS A 208 -2.87 -9.90 -19.44
N VAL A 209 -1.57 -9.69 -19.18
CA VAL A 209 -0.52 -10.59 -19.67
C VAL A 209 -0.73 -11.98 -19.08
N PHE A 210 -0.94 -12.07 -17.77
CA PHE A 210 -1.19 -13.35 -17.07
C PHE A 210 -2.42 -14.07 -17.63
N ILE A 211 -3.54 -13.38 -17.80
CA ILE A 211 -4.78 -13.96 -18.33
C ILE A 211 -4.59 -14.48 -19.75
N ASN A 212 -3.91 -13.71 -20.62
CA ASN A 212 -3.65 -14.10 -22.00
C ASN A 212 -2.73 -15.31 -22.12
N GLU A 213 -1.89 -15.56 -21.12
CA GLU A 213 -0.99 -16.72 -21.05
C GLU A 213 -1.64 -17.93 -20.35
N GLY A 214 -2.91 -17.80 -19.94
CA GLY A 214 -3.64 -18.89 -19.27
C GLY A 214 -3.30 -19.05 -17.80
N ASN A 215 -2.60 -18.09 -17.20
CA ASN A 215 -2.29 -18.09 -15.77
C ASN A 215 -3.53 -17.77 -14.93
N ILE A 216 -3.59 -18.30 -13.71
CA ILE A 216 -4.69 -18.07 -12.79
C ILE A 216 -4.51 -16.71 -12.11
N VAL A 217 -5.51 -15.85 -12.26
CA VAL A 217 -5.57 -14.53 -11.63
C VAL A 217 -6.86 -14.38 -10.86
N ASP A 218 -6.79 -13.84 -9.66
CA ASP A 218 -7.98 -13.52 -8.86
C ASP A 218 -7.81 -12.20 -8.08
N ALA A 219 -8.87 -11.77 -7.42
CA ALA A 219 -8.84 -10.63 -6.51
C ALA A 219 -9.33 -11.07 -5.12
N TYR A 220 -8.52 -10.77 -4.11
CA TYR A 220 -8.92 -10.85 -2.71
C TYR A 220 -9.65 -9.57 -2.34
N LYS A 221 -10.98 -9.64 -2.18
CA LYS A 221 -11.78 -8.50 -1.76
C LYS A 221 -11.72 -8.37 -0.23
N THR A 222 -11.04 -7.34 0.25
CA THR A 222 -10.97 -7.05 1.69
C THR A 222 -12.28 -6.50 2.22
N THR A 223 -12.60 -6.83 3.47
CA THR A 223 -13.74 -6.24 4.21
C THR A 223 -13.39 -4.90 4.84
N ASN A 224 -12.09 -4.59 5.00
CA ASN A 224 -11.61 -3.32 5.52
C ASN A 224 -11.25 -2.39 4.36
N SER A 225 -12.19 -1.52 3.96
CA SER A 225 -11.96 -0.59 2.84
C SER A 225 -10.91 0.50 3.14
N ASP A 226 -10.54 0.72 4.41
CA ASP A 226 -9.53 1.73 4.74
C ASP A 226 -8.13 1.35 4.26
N VAL A 227 -7.84 0.05 4.09
CA VAL A 227 -6.51 -0.44 3.65
C VAL A 227 -6.08 0.07 2.28
N ILE A 228 -7.02 0.54 1.46
CA ILE A 228 -6.75 1.10 0.14
C ILE A 228 -6.47 2.60 0.16
N LEU A 229 -6.73 3.27 1.29
CA LEU A 229 -6.63 4.72 1.37
C LEU A 229 -5.17 5.17 1.33
N GLY A 230 -4.91 6.11 0.44
CA GLY A 230 -3.62 6.78 0.29
C GLY A 230 -3.79 8.28 0.15
N ALA A 231 -2.71 9.04 0.32
CA ALA A 231 -2.74 10.48 0.15
C ALA A 231 -1.95 10.92 -1.08
N ASN A 232 -2.59 11.69 -1.96
CA ASN A 232 -1.96 12.31 -3.12
C ASN A 232 -1.81 13.83 -2.99
N ASP A 233 -2.54 14.43 -2.04
CA ASP A 233 -2.53 15.86 -1.72
C ASP A 233 -2.77 16.07 -0.22
N CYS A 234 -2.68 17.33 0.23
CA CYS A 234 -2.84 17.69 1.64
C CYS A 234 -4.27 17.47 2.17
N LEU A 235 -5.30 17.53 1.32
CA LEU A 235 -6.68 17.25 1.75
C LEU A 235 -6.84 15.76 2.07
N GLN A 236 -6.35 14.89 1.18
CA GLN A 236 -6.35 13.44 1.43
C GLN A 236 -5.48 13.08 2.64
N LEU A 237 -4.31 13.72 2.80
CA LEU A 237 -3.47 13.49 3.98
C LEU A 237 -4.18 13.91 5.28
N ASN A 238 -4.90 15.04 5.28
CA ASN A 238 -5.72 15.45 6.43
C ASN A 238 -6.81 14.41 6.74
N ALA A 239 -7.52 13.91 5.72
CA ALA A 239 -8.53 12.87 5.91
C ALA A 239 -7.93 11.58 6.49
N LEU A 240 -6.74 11.15 6.03
CA LEU A 240 -6.04 10.00 6.63
C LEU A 240 -5.69 10.24 8.10
N ASN A 241 -5.19 11.43 8.44
CA ASN A 241 -4.89 11.79 9.83
C ASN A 241 -6.14 11.72 10.71
N GLU A 242 -7.29 12.19 10.22
CA GLU A 242 -8.54 12.15 10.97
C GLU A 242 -9.03 10.71 11.19
N ILE A 243 -8.99 9.87 10.14
CA ILE A 243 -9.35 8.44 10.25
C ILE A 243 -8.44 7.74 11.26
N ALA A 244 -7.12 7.96 11.17
CA ALA A 244 -6.16 7.37 12.09
C ALA A 244 -6.38 7.84 13.53
N ARG A 245 -6.62 9.15 13.72
CA ARG A 245 -6.93 9.75 15.02
C ARG A 245 -8.16 9.09 15.66
N GLN A 246 -9.24 8.98 14.91
CA GLN A 246 -10.47 8.36 15.41
C GLN A 246 -10.26 6.88 15.78
N LYS A 247 -9.50 6.13 14.99
CA LYS A 247 -9.17 4.73 15.31
C LYS A 247 -8.39 4.62 16.63
N VAL A 248 -7.35 5.45 16.80
CA VAL A 248 -6.53 5.45 18.03
C VAL A 248 -7.37 5.82 19.25
N LEU A 249 -8.12 6.93 19.18
CA LEU A 249 -8.96 7.36 20.31
C LEU A 249 -10.02 6.35 20.67
N ARG A 250 -10.68 5.73 19.69
CA ARG A 250 -11.63 4.66 19.91
C ARG A 250 -11.00 3.46 20.63
N ASN A 251 -9.82 3.00 20.17
CA ASN A 251 -9.12 1.87 20.77
C ASN A 251 -8.71 2.17 22.20
N LEU A 252 -8.21 3.39 22.48
CA LEU A 252 -7.86 3.82 23.83
C LEU A 252 -9.08 3.83 24.77
N MET A 253 -10.21 4.37 24.32
CA MET A 253 -11.45 4.35 25.10
C MET A 253 -11.94 2.92 25.36
N LEU A 254 -11.85 2.03 24.37
CA LEU A 254 -12.19 0.61 24.54
C LEU A 254 -11.25 -0.13 25.50
N SER A 255 -10.00 0.32 25.62
CA SER A 255 -9.02 -0.22 26.59
C SER A 255 -9.14 0.38 27.98
N GLY A 256 -10.09 1.30 28.23
CA GLY A 256 -10.37 1.87 29.54
C GLY A 256 -9.74 3.26 29.80
N VAL A 257 -9.08 3.86 28.82
CA VAL A 257 -8.60 5.25 28.94
C VAL A 257 -9.78 6.21 28.87
N ASN A 258 -9.93 7.08 29.88
CA ASN A 258 -11.01 8.07 29.90
C ASN A 258 -10.66 9.27 29.02
N ILE A 259 -11.47 9.54 27.99
CA ILE A 259 -11.34 10.72 27.12
C ILE A 259 -12.70 11.43 27.08
N PRO A 260 -12.98 12.32 28.05
CA PRO A 260 -14.30 12.94 28.18
C PRO A 260 -14.67 13.86 27.00
N CYS A 261 -13.64 14.38 26.29
CA CYS A 261 -13.82 15.18 25.09
C CYS A 261 -12.65 14.94 24.15
N THR A 262 -12.93 14.67 22.87
CA THR A 262 -11.91 14.35 21.87
C THR A 262 -11.37 15.57 21.12
N ASP A 263 -11.85 16.78 21.43
CA ASP A 263 -11.48 18.00 20.71
C ASP A 263 -9.99 18.31 20.86
N GLY A 264 -9.28 18.37 19.72
CA GLY A 264 -7.85 18.64 19.67
C GLY A 264 -6.96 17.54 20.26
N VAL A 265 -7.51 16.38 20.65
CA VAL A 265 -6.72 15.25 21.15
C VAL A 265 -6.09 14.51 19.97
N ILE A 266 -4.75 14.45 19.95
CA ILE A 266 -3.97 13.77 18.90
C ILE A 266 -2.93 12.88 19.59
N ILE A 267 -3.04 11.55 19.39
CA ILE A 267 -2.19 10.59 20.07
C ILE A 267 -1.56 9.65 19.04
N SER A 268 -0.24 9.45 19.16
CA SER A 268 0.48 8.44 18.37
C SER A 268 -0.05 7.04 18.65
N ASN A 269 -0.14 6.20 17.64
CA ASN A 269 -0.53 4.80 17.77
C ASN A 269 0.44 3.98 18.65
N ASP A 270 1.67 4.44 18.83
CA ASP A 270 2.71 3.78 19.59
C ASP A 270 2.72 4.17 21.08
N ALA A 271 1.87 5.13 21.51
CA ALA A 271 1.74 5.53 22.89
C ALA A 271 1.01 4.47 23.73
N THR A 272 1.46 4.27 24.97
CA THR A 272 0.89 3.30 25.92
C THR A 272 0.37 3.99 27.16
N PHE A 273 -0.68 3.42 27.77
CA PHE A 273 -1.38 4.03 28.90
C PHE A 273 -1.59 3.02 30.02
N GLY A 274 -1.38 3.47 31.27
CA GLY A 274 -1.72 2.72 32.48
C GLY A 274 -3.23 2.78 32.79
N GLN A 275 -3.59 2.25 33.94
CA GLN A 275 -4.98 2.28 34.44
C GLN A 275 -5.36 3.69 34.92
N ASP A 276 -6.67 3.99 34.89
CA ASP A 276 -7.27 5.22 35.38
C ASP A 276 -6.73 6.54 34.76
N VAL A 277 -6.10 6.44 33.59
CA VAL A 277 -5.62 7.61 32.87
C VAL A 277 -6.80 8.39 32.30
N CYS A 278 -6.81 9.71 32.50
CA CYS A 278 -7.77 10.62 31.91
C CYS A 278 -7.05 11.62 30.98
N ILE A 279 -7.49 11.70 29.72
CA ILE A 279 -6.89 12.58 28.70
C ILE A 279 -7.83 13.75 28.43
N MET A 280 -7.34 14.95 28.68
CA MET A 280 -8.10 16.19 28.51
C MET A 280 -8.08 16.70 27.05
N PRO A 281 -9.04 17.56 26.66
CA PRO A 281 -9.08 18.20 25.34
C PRO A 281 -7.76 18.94 25.03
N GLY A 282 -7.37 18.93 23.74
CA GLY A 282 -6.15 19.58 23.29
C GLY A 282 -4.84 18.83 23.58
N THR A 283 -4.90 17.64 24.20
CA THR A 283 -3.70 16.84 24.51
C THR A 283 -3.07 16.30 23.25
N ILE A 284 -1.75 16.52 23.10
CA ILE A 284 -0.96 15.97 21.98
C ILE A 284 0.13 15.06 22.55
N ILE A 285 0.11 13.77 22.16
CA ILE A 285 1.09 12.75 22.58
C ILE A 285 1.75 12.17 21.34
N ARG A 286 3.09 12.26 21.27
CA ARG A 286 3.89 11.79 20.12
C ARG A 286 4.76 10.60 20.48
N GLY A 287 5.05 9.78 19.46
CA GLY A 287 5.98 8.66 19.57
C GLY A 287 5.50 7.56 20.54
N ASN A 288 6.45 6.89 21.16
CA ASN A 288 6.25 5.77 22.07
C ASN A 288 6.12 6.21 23.54
N ALA A 289 5.47 7.33 23.79
CA ALA A 289 5.28 7.83 25.16
C ALA A 289 4.53 6.81 26.03
N ALA A 290 5.01 6.60 27.25
CA ALA A 290 4.36 5.74 28.25
C ALA A 290 3.78 6.61 29.38
N ILE A 291 2.44 6.66 29.46
CA ILE A 291 1.71 7.40 30.48
C ILE A 291 1.33 6.41 31.58
N LYS A 292 1.86 6.60 32.75
CA LYS A 292 1.56 5.75 33.94
C LYS A 292 0.33 6.26 34.66
N SER A 293 -0.25 5.41 35.46
CA SER A 293 -1.35 5.72 36.42
C SER A 293 -0.89 6.75 37.44
#